data_84e9a31efefdb9b9e743ed8ba69dea48
#
_entry.id   84e9a31efefdb9b9e743ed8ba69dea48
#
_cell.length_a   1.000
_cell.length_b   1.000
_cell.length_c   1.000
_cell.angle_alpha   90.00
_cell.angle_beta   90.00
_cell.angle_gamma   90.00
#
_symmetry.space_group_name_H-M   'P 1'
#
loop_
_entity.id
_entity.type
_entity.pdbx_description
1 polymer ?
#
loop_
_entity_poly.entity_id
_entity_poly.type
_entity_poly.pdbx_seq_one_letter_code
_entity_poly.pdbx_strand_id
1 'polypeptide(L)'
;MASSSMVHIDGPLTSFATAYKNDDFISPIPDVKVPDLGGKFKKRNRRDVSKSLNDRIGDRSEANLVAYTTSDGTYVIDRRALKGDVPYSAIANANATLSPEEMATETVMQAILLAKEIRHASLLTTNTNYASSNRIAAANAWTDESLGTPDTNINSALATIPSIPQGSKLIACCGLEVFNSLRKHPRILAMKGMVSGMVSRAELAQFFELDEVRVSRLTYDTANEGQSASYARVWGTNVFATMAVPKTSGPDVQGFAVNFIHTDGLRVRKFHVAQEGYGGTDYVQVEHGDDVQAIQDDMGAIVTGV
;
A
#
# COMPACT_ATOMS: atom_id res chain seq x y z
N MET A 1 16.52 41.01 -7.77
CA MET A 1 16.35 40.02 -8.83
C MET A 1 17.01 38.75 -8.34
N ALA A 2 16.24 37.76 -7.97
CA ALA A 2 16.75 36.45 -7.53
C ALA A 2 17.36 35.78 -8.76
N SER A 3 18.67 35.48 -8.72
CA SER A 3 19.32 34.65 -9.72
C SER A 3 18.63 33.30 -9.75
N SER A 4 18.08 32.92 -10.88
CA SER A 4 17.61 31.56 -11.10
C SER A 4 18.81 30.61 -10.97
N SER A 5 19.04 30.06 -9.77
CA SER A 5 19.91 28.91 -9.64
C SER A 5 19.32 27.84 -10.55
N MET A 6 20.07 27.39 -11.56
CA MET A 6 19.62 26.34 -12.45
C MET A 6 19.37 25.09 -11.61
N VAL A 7 18.11 24.81 -11.35
CA VAL A 7 17.69 23.58 -10.70
C VAL A 7 17.89 22.45 -11.71
N HIS A 8 18.90 21.64 -11.49
CA HIS A 8 19.24 20.53 -12.37
C HIS A 8 18.63 19.24 -11.81
N ILE A 9 17.98 18.44 -12.69
CA ILE A 9 17.58 17.08 -12.34
C ILE A 9 18.85 16.23 -12.40
N ASP A 10 19.20 15.63 -11.26
CA ASP A 10 20.35 14.74 -11.16
C ASP A 10 19.94 13.32 -11.59
N GLY A 11 20.44 12.89 -12.74
CA GLY A 11 20.15 11.58 -13.32
C GLY A 11 20.67 10.41 -12.46
N PRO A 12 21.95 10.40 -12.06
CA PRO A 12 22.50 9.39 -11.17
C PRO A 12 21.75 9.23 -9.85
N LEU A 13 21.49 10.33 -9.14
CA LEU A 13 20.74 10.30 -7.89
C LEU A 13 19.28 9.90 -8.10
N THR A 14 18.66 10.28 -9.22
CA THR A 14 17.31 9.82 -9.58
C THR A 14 17.28 8.31 -9.81
N SER A 15 18.29 7.76 -10.49
CA SER A 15 18.42 6.32 -10.70
C SER A 15 18.64 5.57 -9.39
N PHE A 16 19.48 6.10 -8.49
CA PHE A 16 19.70 5.58 -7.15
C PHE A 16 18.42 5.58 -6.33
N ALA A 17 17.71 6.70 -6.27
CA ALA A 17 16.45 6.83 -5.55
C ALA A 17 15.35 5.88 -6.09
N THR A 18 15.28 5.70 -7.40
CA THR A 18 14.32 4.77 -8.03
C THR A 18 14.64 3.31 -7.73
N ALA A 19 15.92 2.97 -7.60
CA ALA A 19 16.37 1.63 -7.26
C ALA A 19 16.23 1.31 -5.76
N TYR A 20 16.10 2.33 -4.91
CA TYR A 20 15.97 2.14 -3.46
C TYR A 20 14.69 1.38 -3.10
N LYS A 21 14.83 0.28 -2.40
CA LYS A 21 13.74 -0.56 -1.91
C LYS A 21 13.98 -0.89 -0.44
N ASN A 22 12.92 -0.96 0.31
CA ASN A 22 12.95 -1.44 1.68
C ASN A 22 11.91 -2.56 1.81
N ASP A 23 12.35 -3.75 2.19
CA ASP A 23 11.50 -4.95 2.30
C ASP A 23 10.49 -4.88 3.45
N ASP A 24 10.61 -3.89 4.34
CA ASP A 24 9.65 -3.65 5.41
C ASP A 24 8.35 -2.97 4.91
N PHE A 25 8.35 -2.42 3.68
CA PHE A 25 7.16 -1.87 3.05
C PHE A 25 6.36 -2.99 2.40
N ILE A 26 5.19 -3.27 2.97
CA ILE A 26 4.40 -4.46 2.63
C ILE A 26 3.16 -4.16 1.79
N SER A 27 2.84 -2.90 1.55
CA SER A 27 1.61 -2.55 0.83
C SER A 27 1.49 -3.27 -0.51
N PRO A 28 0.38 -3.98 -0.77
CA PRO A 28 0.15 -4.68 -2.02
C PRO A 28 -0.49 -3.80 -3.10
N ILE A 29 -0.76 -2.51 -2.81
CA ILE A 29 -1.45 -1.60 -3.72
C ILE A 29 -0.59 -1.34 -4.96
N PRO A 30 -1.07 -1.64 -6.18
CA PRO A 30 -0.30 -1.42 -7.39
C PRO A 30 -0.25 0.06 -7.77
N ASP A 31 0.89 0.50 -8.29
CA ASP A 31 1.08 1.83 -8.85
C ASP A 31 0.61 1.85 -10.32
N VAL A 32 -0.24 2.81 -10.67
CA VAL A 32 -0.72 3.07 -12.04
C VAL A 32 -0.24 4.43 -12.50
N LYS A 33 0.52 4.45 -13.60
CA LYS A 33 1.03 5.69 -14.19
C LYS A 33 -0.04 6.39 -15.00
N VAL A 34 -0.24 7.67 -14.71
CA VAL A 34 -1.16 8.55 -15.43
C VAL A 34 -0.46 9.82 -15.90
N PRO A 35 -0.82 10.36 -17.09
CA PRO A 35 -0.15 11.53 -17.65
C PRO A 35 -0.60 12.84 -17.00
N ASP A 36 -1.83 12.87 -16.48
CA ASP A 36 -2.45 14.08 -15.95
C ASP A 36 -2.45 14.08 -14.42
N LEU A 37 -2.33 15.26 -13.81
CA LEU A 37 -2.39 15.43 -12.35
C LEU A 37 -3.79 15.26 -11.77
N GLY A 38 -4.81 15.28 -12.60
CA GLY A 38 -6.18 15.02 -12.20
C GLY A 38 -6.99 14.54 -13.39
N GLY A 39 -7.83 13.55 -13.16
CA GLY A 39 -8.60 12.97 -14.24
C GLY A 39 -9.71 12.05 -13.75
N LYS A 40 -10.36 11.43 -14.71
CA LYS A 40 -11.41 10.44 -14.45
C LYS A 40 -10.92 9.06 -14.88
N PHE A 41 -11.31 8.06 -14.12
CA PHE A 41 -11.12 6.66 -14.48
C PHE A 41 -12.45 5.92 -14.45
N LYS A 42 -12.56 4.84 -15.23
CA LYS A 42 -13.79 4.04 -15.32
C LYS A 42 -13.74 2.93 -14.29
N LYS A 43 -14.78 2.87 -13.46
CA LYS A 43 -15.03 1.73 -12.56
C LYS A 43 -16.01 0.77 -13.25
N ARG A 44 -15.63 -0.49 -13.39
CA ARG A 44 -16.55 -1.51 -13.89
C ARG A 44 -17.51 -1.96 -12.79
N ASN A 45 -18.79 -2.10 -13.14
CA ASN A 45 -19.74 -2.65 -12.21
C ASN A 45 -19.60 -4.18 -12.17
N ARG A 46 -19.32 -4.72 -10.98
CA ARG A 46 -19.22 -6.17 -10.76
C ARG A 46 -20.48 -6.93 -11.23
N ARG A 47 -21.66 -6.34 -11.01
CA ARG A 47 -22.93 -6.96 -11.38
C ARG A 47 -22.97 -7.38 -12.84
N ASP A 48 -22.35 -6.60 -13.72
CA ASP A 48 -22.34 -6.87 -15.16
C ASP A 48 -21.46 -8.06 -15.52
N VAL A 49 -20.38 -8.30 -14.76
CA VAL A 49 -19.46 -9.44 -14.95
C VAL A 49 -20.00 -10.73 -14.35
N SER A 50 -20.77 -10.62 -13.25
CA SER A 50 -21.31 -11.79 -12.52
C SER A 50 -22.74 -12.16 -12.93
N LYS A 51 -23.31 -11.48 -13.93
CA LYS A 51 -24.68 -11.72 -14.37
C LYS A 51 -24.76 -12.97 -15.24
N SER A 52 -25.53 -13.95 -14.77
CA SER A 52 -25.91 -15.08 -15.62
C SER A 52 -26.94 -14.63 -16.66
N LEU A 53 -26.59 -14.77 -17.91
CA LEU A 53 -27.48 -14.45 -19.04
C LEU A 53 -27.86 -15.75 -19.76
N ASN A 54 -29.07 -15.78 -20.32
CA ASN A 54 -29.48 -16.87 -21.19
C ASN A 54 -28.75 -16.71 -22.54
N ASP A 55 -27.86 -17.66 -22.86
CA ASP A 55 -27.08 -17.73 -24.08
C ASP A 55 -27.77 -18.51 -25.22
N ARG A 56 -28.96 -19.08 -24.91
CA ARG A 56 -29.72 -19.85 -25.89
C ARG A 56 -30.42 -18.92 -26.89
N ILE A 57 -30.19 -19.19 -28.16
CA ILE A 57 -30.82 -18.50 -29.30
C ILE A 57 -31.71 -19.45 -30.09
N GLY A 58 -32.83 -18.99 -30.61
CA GLY A 58 -33.67 -19.71 -31.54
C GLY A 58 -33.24 -19.46 -32.99
N ASP A 59 -33.62 -20.32 -33.92
CA ASP A 59 -33.15 -20.33 -35.34
C ASP A 59 -33.39 -19.02 -36.11
N ARG A 60 -34.21 -18.12 -35.61
CA ARG A 60 -34.51 -16.81 -36.23
C ARG A 60 -34.62 -15.70 -35.19
N SER A 61 -34.08 -15.89 -34.00
CA SER A 61 -34.07 -14.91 -32.91
C SER A 61 -32.81 -14.05 -32.94
N GLU A 62 -32.94 -12.84 -32.53
CA GLU A 62 -31.80 -11.95 -32.29
C GLU A 62 -31.06 -12.40 -31.01
N ALA A 63 -29.71 -12.29 -31.02
CA ALA A 63 -28.90 -12.66 -29.88
C ALA A 63 -29.13 -11.69 -28.70
N ASN A 64 -29.08 -12.21 -27.46
CA ASN A 64 -29.19 -11.40 -26.26
C ASN A 64 -28.00 -10.43 -26.14
N LEU A 65 -28.28 -9.16 -25.92
CA LEU A 65 -27.25 -8.12 -25.75
C LEU A 65 -26.68 -8.18 -24.34
N VAL A 66 -25.36 -8.28 -24.23
CA VAL A 66 -24.61 -8.09 -22.99
C VAL A 66 -24.21 -6.63 -22.90
N ALA A 67 -24.91 -5.86 -22.09
CA ALA A 67 -24.55 -4.48 -21.78
C ALA A 67 -23.72 -4.44 -20.51
N TYR A 68 -22.70 -3.60 -20.48
CA TYR A 68 -21.93 -3.30 -19.27
C TYR A 68 -22.08 -1.84 -18.90
N THR A 69 -22.16 -1.58 -17.61
CA THR A 69 -22.24 -0.24 -17.05
C THR A 69 -20.94 0.14 -16.39
N THR A 70 -20.50 1.36 -16.61
CA THR A 70 -19.31 1.92 -15.94
C THR A 70 -19.71 3.14 -15.14
N SER A 71 -19.14 3.30 -13.97
CA SER A 71 -19.20 4.55 -13.20
C SER A 71 -17.87 5.27 -13.29
N ASP A 72 -17.90 6.59 -13.12
CA ASP A 72 -16.70 7.40 -13.14
C ASP A 72 -16.16 7.55 -11.71
N GLY A 73 -14.88 7.33 -11.54
CA GLY A 73 -14.09 7.77 -10.40
C GLY A 73 -13.22 8.96 -10.80
N THR A 74 -12.77 9.73 -9.84
CA THR A 74 -11.84 10.85 -10.04
C THR A 74 -10.59 10.61 -9.22
N TYR A 75 -9.44 10.98 -9.76
CA TYR A 75 -8.18 11.03 -9.04
C TYR A 75 -7.59 12.43 -9.11
N VAL A 76 -6.87 12.83 -8.06
CA VAL A 76 -6.14 14.10 -8.01
C VAL A 76 -4.79 13.83 -7.35
N ILE A 77 -3.73 13.87 -8.14
CA ILE A 77 -2.38 13.59 -7.68
C ILE A 77 -1.87 14.75 -6.83
N ASP A 78 -1.62 14.48 -5.56
CA ASP A 78 -0.94 15.39 -4.67
C ASP A 78 0.56 15.41 -4.97
N ARG A 79 1.10 16.62 -5.17
CA ARG A 79 2.55 16.81 -5.31
C ARG A 79 3.20 16.83 -3.94
N ARG A 80 4.21 16.00 -3.76
CA ARG A 80 4.94 15.84 -2.51
C ARG A 80 6.43 15.97 -2.76
N ALA A 81 7.11 16.63 -1.83
CA ALA A 81 8.56 16.77 -1.88
C ALA A 81 9.14 16.81 -0.47
N LEU A 82 10.29 16.20 -0.31
CA LEU A 82 11.13 16.33 0.88
C LEU A 82 12.54 16.68 0.45
N LYS A 83 13.25 17.43 1.27
CA LYS A 83 14.64 17.80 1.03
C LYS A 83 15.54 17.38 2.21
N GLY A 84 16.74 16.91 1.87
CA GLY A 84 17.83 16.67 2.80
C GLY A 84 18.92 17.71 2.59
N ASP A 85 19.55 18.15 3.65
CA ASP A 85 20.68 19.08 3.63
C ASP A 85 22.00 18.33 3.61
N VAL A 86 22.96 18.86 2.86
CA VAL A 86 24.34 18.38 2.80
C VAL A 86 25.25 19.58 3.04
N PRO A 87 25.65 19.83 4.30
CA PRO A 87 26.48 20.99 4.63
C PRO A 87 27.89 20.86 4.02
N TYR A 88 28.50 21.97 3.66
CA TYR A 88 29.84 22.03 3.06
C TYR A 88 30.89 21.23 3.88
N SER A 89 30.81 21.27 5.20
CA SER A 89 31.71 20.50 6.07
C SER A 89 31.61 18.98 5.86
N ALA A 90 30.42 18.47 5.55
CA ALA A 90 30.23 17.05 5.26
C ALA A 90 30.89 16.68 3.92
N ILE A 91 30.77 17.57 2.91
CA ILE A 91 31.40 17.36 1.60
C ILE A 91 32.93 17.46 1.72
N ALA A 92 33.43 18.46 2.44
CA ALA A 92 34.87 18.68 2.61
C ALA A 92 35.56 17.55 3.40
N ASN A 93 34.85 16.90 4.32
CA ASN A 93 35.35 15.78 5.13
C ASN A 93 35.01 14.40 4.55
N ALA A 94 34.33 14.35 3.41
CA ALA A 94 33.92 13.09 2.79
C ALA A 94 35.17 12.34 2.28
N ASN A 95 35.32 11.10 2.68
CA ASN A 95 36.26 10.17 2.08
C ASN A 95 35.69 9.62 0.77
N ALA A 96 36.56 9.18 -0.13
CA ALA A 96 36.19 8.66 -1.46
C ALA A 96 35.15 7.51 -1.44
N THR A 97 34.91 6.91 -0.29
CA THR A 97 34.00 5.76 -0.11
C THR A 97 32.59 6.18 0.38
N LEU A 98 32.40 7.40 0.87
CA LEU A 98 31.13 7.91 1.39
C LEU A 98 30.69 9.13 0.59
N SER A 99 29.55 9.02 -0.09
CA SER A 99 28.92 10.15 -0.76
C SER A 99 27.86 10.75 0.17
N PRO A 100 28.07 11.97 0.74
CA PRO A 100 27.07 12.60 1.60
C PRO A 100 25.75 12.86 0.88
N GLU A 101 25.79 13.07 -0.42
CA GLU A 101 24.60 13.29 -1.26
C GLU A 101 23.77 12.02 -1.40
N GLU A 102 24.41 10.84 -1.56
CA GLU A 102 23.71 9.56 -1.59
C GLU A 102 23.08 9.24 -0.23
N MET A 103 23.78 9.50 0.88
CA MET A 103 23.24 9.32 2.23
C MET A 103 22.04 10.24 2.49
N ALA A 104 22.11 11.50 2.08
CA ALA A 104 20.99 12.44 2.19
C ALA A 104 19.81 11.97 1.32
N THR A 105 20.07 11.51 0.10
CA THR A 105 19.05 10.95 -0.80
C THR A 105 18.38 9.72 -0.18
N GLU A 106 19.15 8.79 0.40
CA GLU A 106 18.63 7.59 1.06
C GLU A 106 17.73 7.94 2.24
N THR A 107 18.16 8.88 3.08
CA THR A 107 17.37 9.35 4.24
C THR A 107 16.04 9.95 3.79
N VAL A 108 16.07 10.80 2.77
CA VAL A 108 14.85 11.42 2.21
C VAL A 108 13.95 10.36 1.57
N MET A 109 14.52 9.39 0.85
CA MET A 109 13.76 8.29 0.24
C MET A 109 13.07 7.43 1.29
N GLN A 110 13.77 7.10 2.38
CA GLN A 110 13.19 6.33 3.48
C GLN A 110 11.99 7.06 4.10
N ALA A 111 12.10 8.37 4.32
CA ALA A 111 11.01 9.19 4.84
C ALA A 111 9.80 9.25 3.87
N ILE A 112 10.06 9.38 2.56
CA ILE A 112 9.01 9.39 1.52
C ILE A 112 8.29 8.04 1.47
N LEU A 113 9.02 6.94 1.46
CA LEU A 113 8.46 5.60 1.40
C LEU A 113 7.65 5.29 2.67
N LEU A 114 8.14 5.71 3.85
CA LEU A 114 7.39 5.58 5.09
C LEU A 114 6.06 6.35 5.03
N ALA A 115 6.09 7.60 4.56
CA ALA A 115 4.88 8.40 4.38
C ALA A 115 3.90 7.77 3.36
N LYS A 116 4.41 7.16 2.28
CA LYS A 116 3.61 6.41 1.32
C LYS A 116 2.96 5.19 1.99
N GLU A 117 3.72 4.40 2.75
CA GLU A 117 3.20 3.22 3.44
C GLU A 117 2.13 3.59 4.48
N ILE A 118 2.30 4.69 5.21
CA ILE A 118 1.29 5.20 6.15
C ILE A 118 -0.03 5.51 5.43
N ARG A 119 0.02 6.16 4.26
CA ARG A 119 -1.18 6.45 3.46
C ARG A 119 -1.87 5.17 2.97
N HIS A 120 -1.09 4.21 2.47
CA HIS A 120 -1.59 2.91 2.02
C HIS A 120 -2.19 2.11 3.18
N ALA A 121 -1.50 2.05 4.31
CA ALA A 121 -2.01 1.39 5.51
C ALA A 121 -3.29 2.07 6.02
N SER A 122 -3.35 3.40 6.05
CA SER A 122 -4.55 4.15 6.44
C SER A 122 -5.75 3.80 5.56
N LEU A 123 -5.57 3.68 4.22
CA LEU A 123 -6.64 3.28 3.33
C LEU A 123 -7.11 1.85 3.60
N LEU A 124 -6.16 0.91 3.81
CA LEU A 124 -6.47 -0.51 4.02
C LEU A 124 -7.00 -0.83 5.42
N THR A 125 -6.65 -0.04 6.44
CA THR A 125 -7.12 -0.26 7.82
C THR A 125 -8.41 0.51 8.13
N THR A 126 -8.83 1.42 7.25
CA THR A 126 -10.05 2.20 7.44
C THR A 126 -11.28 1.39 7.04
N ASN A 127 -12.11 1.07 8.01
CA ASN A 127 -13.29 0.21 7.85
C ASN A 127 -14.28 0.74 6.81
N THR A 128 -14.44 2.07 6.70
CA THR A 128 -15.39 2.71 5.78
C THR A 128 -15.07 2.52 4.29
N ASN A 129 -13.85 2.14 3.96
CA ASN A 129 -13.41 1.90 2.58
C ASN A 129 -13.88 0.56 2.00
N TYR A 130 -14.47 -0.29 2.83
CA TYR A 130 -14.98 -1.60 2.44
C TYR A 130 -16.51 -1.57 2.36
N ALA A 131 -17.09 -2.44 1.54
CA ALA A 131 -18.52 -2.65 1.51
C ALA A 131 -19.02 -3.11 2.90
N SER A 132 -20.23 -2.73 3.29
CA SER A 132 -20.76 -3.04 4.63
C SER A 132 -20.80 -4.55 4.93
N SER A 133 -21.02 -5.38 3.90
CA SER A 133 -20.98 -6.85 4.00
C SER A 133 -19.59 -7.42 4.26
N ASN A 134 -18.54 -6.67 3.91
CA ASN A 134 -17.14 -7.13 3.96
C ASN A 134 -16.40 -6.62 5.20
N ARG A 135 -17.14 -6.02 6.13
CA ARG A 135 -16.65 -5.52 7.42
C ARG A 135 -17.02 -6.51 8.52
N ILE A 136 -16.05 -7.25 9.01
CA ILE A 136 -16.24 -8.21 10.08
C ILE A 136 -15.66 -7.63 11.37
N ALA A 137 -16.47 -7.51 12.39
CA ALA A 137 -16.00 -7.19 13.74
C ALA A 137 -15.81 -8.50 14.51
N ALA A 138 -14.61 -8.75 15.04
CA ALA A 138 -14.37 -9.88 15.91
C ALA A 138 -15.12 -9.65 17.23
N ALA A 139 -15.88 -10.66 17.68
CA ALA A 139 -16.60 -10.57 18.95
C ALA A 139 -15.63 -10.57 20.15
N ASN A 140 -14.50 -11.27 20.01
CA ASN A 140 -13.43 -11.34 21.00
C ASN A 140 -12.09 -11.14 20.27
N ALA A 141 -11.16 -10.48 20.93
CA ALA A 141 -9.82 -10.30 20.41
C ALA A 141 -9.11 -11.64 20.20
N TRP A 142 -8.27 -11.74 19.17
CA TRP A 142 -7.52 -12.98 18.88
C TRP A 142 -6.37 -13.25 19.86
N THR A 143 -6.10 -12.29 20.73
CA THR A 143 -5.21 -12.49 21.89
C THR A 143 -5.84 -13.38 22.97
N ASP A 144 -7.16 -13.50 22.99
CA ASP A 144 -7.88 -14.44 23.85
C ASP A 144 -7.90 -15.83 23.20
N GLU A 145 -7.04 -16.72 23.67
CA GLU A 145 -6.87 -18.07 23.13
C GLU A 145 -8.10 -18.97 23.32
N SER A 146 -9.01 -18.61 24.22
CA SER A 146 -10.19 -19.41 24.55
C SER A 146 -11.46 -18.98 23.83
N LEU A 147 -11.69 -17.68 23.70
CA LEU A 147 -12.88 -17.08 23.11
C LEU A 147 -12.66 -16.52 21.71
N GLY A 148 -11.42 -16.22 21.35
CA GLY A 148 -11.07 -15.76 20.01
C GLY A 148 -11.39 -16.78 18.93
N THR A 149 -11.92 -16.32 17.80
CA THR A 149 -12.30 -17.17 16.66
C THR A 149 -11.69 -16.69 15.35
N PRO A 150 -10.34 -16.63 15.22
CA PRO A 150 -9.69 -16.09 14.03
C PRO A 150 -10.03 -16.85 12.76
N ASP A 151 -10.12 -18.18 12.82
CA ASP A 151 -10.51 -19.05 11.72
C ASP A 151 -11.87 -18.69 11.14
N THR A 152 -12.87 -18.55 12.01
CA THR A 152 -14.23 -18.21 11.60
C THR A 152 -14.31 -16.78 11.05
N ASN A 153 -13.65 -15.83 11.70
CA ASN A 153 -13.68 -14.42 11.30
C ASN A 153 -13.01 -14.22 9.94
N ILE A 154 -11.85 -14.83 9.71
CA ILE A 154 -11.13 -14.74 8.43
C ILE A 154 -11.94 -15.45 7.33
N ASN A 155 -12.44 -16.66 7.55
CA ASN A 155 -13.25 -17.37 6.57
C ASN A 155 -14.55 -16.61 6.23
N SER A 156 -15.20 -16.00 7.23
CA SER A 156 -16.38 -15.16 7.00
C SER A 156 -16.05 -13.93 6.16
N ALA A 157 -14.91 -13.30 6.41
CA ALA A 157 -14.43 -12.16 5.62
C ALA A 157 -14.13 -12.56 4.16
N LEU A 158 -13.45 -13.67 3.96
CA LEU A 158 -13.11 -14.18 2.63
C LEU A 158 -14.36 -14.62 1.83
N ALA A 159 -15.35 -15.20 2.49
CA ALA A 159 -16.59 -15.59 1.85
C ALA A 159 -17.41 -14.41 1.30
N THR A 160 -17.19 -13.19 1.81
CA THR A 160 -17.84 -11.99 1.30
C THR A 160 -17.17 -11.43 0.04
N ILE A 161 -15.90 -11.76 -0.18
CA ILE A 161 -15.19 -11.34 -1.38
C ILE A 161 -15.72 -12.14 -2.57
N PRO A 162 -16.14 -11.46 -3.64
CA PRO A 162 -16.64 -12.15 -4.84
C PRO A 162 -15.54 -12.91 -5.56
N SER A 163 -15.94 -13.66 -6.58
CA SER A 163 -14.96 -14.22 -7.51
C SER A 163 -14.08 -13.12 -8.08
N ILE A 164 -12.79 -13.22 -7.80
CA ILE A 164 -11.78 -12.28 -8.28
C ILE A 164 -11.52 -12.47 -9.77
N PRO A 165 -11.20 -11.39 -10.51
CA PRO A 165 -10.83 -11.50 -11.92
C PRO A 165 -9.65 -12.44 -12.12
N GLN A 166 -9.67 -13.19 -13.22
CA GLN A 166 -8.65 -14.18 -13.52
C GLN A 166 -7.24 -13.58 -13.52
N GLY A 167 -6.34 -14.16 -12.71
CA GLY A 167 -4.96 -13.73 -12.58
C GLY A 167 -4.71 -12.65 -11.54
N SER A 168 -5.75 -12.17 -10.84
CA SER A 168 -5.58 -11.33 -9.65
C SER A 168 -5.13 -12.20 -8.47
N LYS A 169 -4.43 -11.57 -7.52
CA LYS A 169 -3.97 -12.21 -6.28
C LYS A 169 -4.79 -11.74 -5.09
N LEU A 170 -5.10 -12.64 -4.18
CA LEU A 170 -5.72 -12.30 -2.91
C LEU A 170 -4.64 -12.22 -1.83
N ILE A 171 -4.35 -11.02 -1.34
CA ILE A 171 -3.29 -10.74 -0.39
C ILE A 171 -3.87 -10.25 0.92
N ALA A 172 -3.39 -10.80 2.02
CA ALA A 172 -3.70 -10.31 3.36
C ALA A 172 -2.55 -9.50 3.94
N CYS A 173 -2.89 -8.41 4.64
CA CYS A 173 -1.95 -7.53 5.30
C CYS A 173 -2.35 -7.34 6.77
N CYS A 174 -1.38 -7.42 7.66
CA CYS A 174 -1.60 -7.19 9.09
C CYS A 174 -0.34 -6.67 9.78
N GLY A 175 -0.52 -6.10 10.98
CA GLY A 175 0.59 -5.76 11.86
C GLY A 175 1.22 -6.99 12.50
N LEU A 176 2.46 -6.83 13.00
CA LEU A 176 3.21 -7.92 13.66
C LEU A 176 2.45 -8.52 14.86
N GLU A 177 1.73 -7.70 15.61
CA GLU A 177 1.03 -8.14 16.82
C GLU A 177 -0.14 -9.06 16.48
N VAL A 178 -0.94 -8.70 15.47
CA VAL A 178 -2.03 -9.54 14.93
C VAL A 178 -1.47 -10.86 14.42
N PHE A 179 -0.36 -10.82 13.67
CA PHE A 179 0.29 -12.03 13.19
C PHE A 179 0.80 -12.91 14.33
N ASN A 180 1.37 -12.31 15.38
CA ASN A 180 1.85 -13.07 16.55
C ASN A 180 0.71 -13.74 17.32
N SER A 181 -0.46 -13.13 17.38
CA SER A 181 -1.67 -13.75 17.96
C SER A 181 -2.13 -14.91 17.10
N LEU A 182 -2.23 -14.72 15.77
CA LEU A 182 -2.65 -15.78 14.84
C LEU A 182 -1.74 -17.01 14.88
N ARG A 183 -0.40 -16.82 14.83
CA ARG A 183 0.55 -17.93 14.71
C ARG A 183 0.62 -18.87 15.90
N LYS A 184 0.12 -18.44 17.07
CA LYS A 184 0.10 -19.20 18.32
C LYS A 184 -1.30 -19.67 18.70
N HIS A 185 -2.33 -19.17 18.04
CA HIS A 185 -3.71 -19.41 18.42
C HIS A 185 -4.07 -20.89 18.34
N PRO A 186 -4.66 -21.50 19.40
CA PRO A 186 -4.95 -22.94 19.44
C PRO A 186 -5.80 -23.42 18.27
N ARG A 187 -6.79 -22.62 17.83
CA ARG A 187 -7.66 -22.97 16.68
C ARG A 187 -6.89 -23.05 15.38
N ILE A 188 -5.91 -22.16 15.16
CA ILE A 188 -5.06 -22.19 13.97
C ILE A 188 -4.08 -23.37 14.04
N LEU A 189 -3.52 -23.66 15.20
CA LEU A 189 -2.66 -24.83 15.40
C LEU A 189 -3.43 -26.15 15.19
N ALA A 190 -4.68 -26.22 15.62
CA ALA A 190 -5.54 -27.38 15.39
C ALA A 190 -5.80 -27.64 13.89
N MET A 191 -5.89 -26.61 13.04
CA MET A 191 -6.00 -26.77 11.58
C MET A 191 -4.77 -27.50 10.99
N LYS A 192 -3.61 -27.34 11.61
CA LYS A 192 -2.37 -28.06 11.26
C LYS A 192 -2.25 -29.44 11.92
N GLY A 193 -3.15 -29.78 12.82
CA GLY A 193 -3.05 -31.01 13.63
C GLY A 193 -1.98 -30.92 14.72
N MET A 194 -1.58 -29.72 15.13
CA MET A 194 -0.57 -29.48 16.16
C MET A 194 -1.22 -29.04 17.47
N VAL A 195 -0.70 -29.54 18.58
CA VAL A 195 -1.14 -29.12 19.94
C VAL A 195 -0.33 -27.90 20.40
N SER A 196 0.90 -27.76 19.91
CA SER A 196 1.80 -26.64 20.26
C SER A 196 2.72 -26.32 19.11
N GLY A 197 3.23 -25.09 19.03
CA GLY A 197 4.14 -24.66 18.00
C GLY A 197 3.84 -23.27 17.46
N MET A 198 4.30 -23.01 16.26
CA MET A 198 4.05 -21.74 15.55
C MET A 198 3.78 -22.02 14.09
N VAL A 199 2.85 -21.27 13.53
CA VAL A 199 2.51 -21.32 12.11
C VAL A 199 3.30 -20.23 11.36
N SER A 200 3.83 -20.56 10.19
CA SER A 200 4.53 -19.64 9.29
C SER A 200 3.54 -18.81 8.46
N ARG A 201 4.01 -17.72 7.83
CA ARG A 201 3.19 -16.89 6.92
C ARG A 201 2.65 -17.70 5.74
N ALA A 202 3.49 -18.57 5.16
CA ALA A 202 3.13 -19.41 4.03
C ALA A 202 2.05 -20.43 4.40
N GLU A 203 2.13 -21.04 5.57
CA GLU A 203 1.10 -21.95 6.06
C GLU A 203 -0.22 -21.26 6.35
N LEU A 204 -0.20 -20.03 6.91
CA LEU A 204 -1.41 -19.22 7.07
C LEU A 204 -2.05 -18.88 5.73
N ALA A 205 -1.25 -18.51 4.74
CA ALA A 205 -1.75 -18.26 3.40
C ALA A 205 -2.41 -19.51 2.80
N GLN A 206 -1.81 -20.67 2.97
CA GLN A 206 -2.36 -21.94 2.50
C GLN A 206 -3.66 -22.33 3.20
N PHE A 207 -3.77 -22.11 4.54
CA PHE A 207 -4.98 -22.45 5.31
C PHE A 207 -6.21 -21.64 4.87
N PHE A 208 -5.99 -20.39 4.48
CA PHE A 208 -7.06 -19.47 4.10
C PHE A 208 -7.16 -19.28 2.58
N GLU A 209 -6.49 -20.13 1.78
CA GLU A 209 -6.48 -20.03 0.31
C GLU A 209 -6.09 -18.63 -0.21
N LEU A 210 -5.18 -17.97 0.52
CA LEU A 210 -4.60 -16.69 0.15
C LEU A 210 -3.33 -16.90 -0.68
N ASP A 211 -3.07 -16.03 -1.63
CA ASP A 211 -1.80 -16.05 -2.37
C ASP A 211 -0.62 -15.67 -1.49
N GLU A 212 -0.81 -14.69 -0.60
CA GLU A 212 0.26 -14.17 0.26
C GLU A 212 -0.30 -13.54 1.54
N VAL A 213 0.44 -13.70 2.64
CA VAL A 213 0.22 -12.98 3.91
C VAL A 213 1.42 -12.08 4.18
N ARG A 214 1.20 -10.78 4.17
CA ARG A 214 2.22 -9.76 4.43
C ARG A 214 2.09 -9.22 5.84
N VAL A 215 3.23 -9.11 6.52
CA VAL A 215 3.29 -8.70 7.93
C VAL A 215 4.25 -7.54 8.07
N SER A 216 3.75 -6.38 8.50
CA SER A 216 4.56 -5.19 8.74
C SER A 216 5.11 -5.16 10.17
N ARG A 217 6.37 -4.73 10.26
CA ARG A 217 7.05 -4.39 11.52
C ARG A 217 7.25 -2.88 11.69
N LEU A 218 6.87 -2.11 10.69
CA LEU A 218 7.11 -0.67 10.65
C LEU A 218 6.43 0.05 11.81
N THR A 219 7.21 0.96 12.39
CA THR A 219 6.75 1.94 13.36
C THR A 219 7.06 3.33 12.86
N TYR A 220 6.29 4.31 13.29
CA TYR A 220 6.55 5.72 13.05
C TYR A 220 6.36 6.52 14.33
N ASP A 221 7.06 7.64 14.42
CA ASP A 221 6.95 8.54 15.57
C ASP A 221 5.70 9.41 15.42
N THR A 222 4.86 9.40 16.43
CA THR A 222 3.63 10.21 16.52
C THR A 222 3.81 11.47 17.35
N ALA A 223 4.99 11.66 17.98
CA ALA A 223 5.27 12.82 18.81
C ALA A 223 5.44 14.07 17.93
N ASN A 224 5.01 15.20 18.46
CA ASN A 224 5.33 16.49 17.86
C ASN A 224 6.82 16.81 18.05
N GLU A 225 7.37 17.62 17.14
CA GLU A 225 8.75 18.07 17.20
C GLU A 225 9.06 18.72 18.56
N GLY A 226 10.18 18.31 19.17
CA GLY A 226 10.61 18.78 20.49
C GLY A 226 10.03 18.02 21.69
N GLN A 227 9.19 17.00 21.47
CA GLN A 227 8.69 16.11 22.52
C GLN A 227 9.42 14.77 22.54
N SER A 228 9.25 14.01 23.62
CA SER A 228 9.77 12.64 23.69
C SER A 228 9.13 11.76 22.63
N ALA A 229 9.94 10.95 21.93
CA ALA A 229 9.46 10.06 20.88
C ALA A 229 8.37 9.08 21.35
N SER A 230 7.30 8.98 20.56
CA SER A 230 6.18 8.07 20.79
C SER A 230 5.94 7.23 19.53
N TYR A 231 6.20 5.94 19.60
CA TYR A 231 6.13 5.05 18.43
C TYR A 231 4.81 4.32 18.31
N ALA A 232 4.17 4.42 17.15
CA ALA A 232 2.99 3.65 16.80
C ALA A 232 3.27 2.70 15.64
N ARG A 233 2.49 1.63 15.52
CA ARG A 233 2.53 0.70 14.39
C ARG A 233 1.83 1.29 13.16
N VAL A 234 2.48 1.24 11.99
CA VAL A 234 1.90 1.74 10.74
C VAL A 234 0.62 0.97 10.37
N TRP A 235 0.63 -0.36 10.53
CA TRP A 235 -0.51 -1.23 10.18
C TRP A 235 -1.46 -1.51 11.36
N GLY A 236 -1.31 -0.78 12.46
CA GLY A 236 -2.13 -0.98 13.64
C GLY A 236 -1.87 -2.32 14.36
N THR A 237 -2.65 -2.56 15.41
CA THR A 237 -2.51 -3.72 16.30
C THR A 237 -3.74 -4.61 16.34
N ASN A 238 -4.83 -4.21 15.68
CA ASN A 238 -6.16 -4.80 15.82
C ASN A 238 -6.92 -4.95 14.49
N VAL A 239 -6.20 -4.99 13.37
CA VAL A 239 -6.80 -5.08 12.03
C VAL A 239 -6.11 -6.15 11.20
N PHE A 240 -6.93 -6.96 10.51
CA PHE A 240 -6.51 -7.90 9.48
C PHE A 240 -7.26 -7.53 8.19
N ALA A 241 -6.55 -7.03 7.19
CA ALA A 241 -7.12 -6.58 5.93
C ALA A 241 -6.75 -7.53 4.79
N THR A 242 -7.73 -7.89 3.97
CA THR A 242 -7.54 -8.67 2.74
C THR A 242 -7.97 -7.88 1.54
N MET A 243 -7.24 -7.97 0.45
CA MET A 243 -7.57 -7.29 -0.79
C MET A 243 -7.24 -8.11 -2.03
N ALA A 244 -8.06 -7.96 -3.06
CA ALA A 244 -7.76 -8.46 -4.39
C ALA A 244 -6.85 -7.47 -5.13
N VAL A 245 -5.65 -7.95 -5.50
CA VAL A 245 -4.65 -7.19 -6.25
C VAL A 245 -4.68 -7.65 -7.70
N PRO A 246 -4.92 -6.75 -8.66
CA PRO A 246 -4.99 -7.13 -10.07
C PRO A 246 -3.61 -7.53 -10.61
N LYS A 247 -3.61 -8.40 -11.62
CA LYS A 247 -2.39 -8.85 -12.29
C LYS A 247 -1.73 -7.75 -13.12
N THR A 248 -2.53 -6.88 -13.71
CA THR A 248 -2.07 -5.80 -14.61
C THR A 248 -2.43 -4.45 -14.05
N SER A 249 -1.49 -3.52 -14.15
CA SER A 249 -1.70 -2.13 -13.79
C SER A 249 -2.22 -1.35 -14.99
N GLY A 250 -3.41 -0.81 -14.89
CA GLY A 250 -4.02 0.02 -15.91
C GLY A 250 -5.13 0.88 -15.31
N PRO A 251 -5.60 1.95 -15.98
CA PRO A 251 -6.62 2.84 -15.45
C PRO A 251 -8.00 2.16 -15.26
N ASP A 252 -8.25 1.06 -15.98
CA ASP A 252 -9.51 0.28 -15.91
C ASP A 252 -9.37 -1.00 -15.09
N VAL A 253 -8.51 -1.00 -14.09
CA VAL A 253 -8.16 -2.18 -13.31
C VAL A 253 -9.26 -2.57 -12.33
N GLN A 254 -9.61 -3.85 -12.32
CA GLN A 254 -10.50 -4.44 -11.32
C GLN A 254 -9.70 -4.90 -10.11
N GLY A 255 -9.85 -4.23 -8.99
CA GLY A 255 -9.19 -4.55 -7.72
C GLY A 255 -9.69 -3.63 -6.63
N PHE A 256 -9.30 -3.90 -5.39
CA PHE A 256 -9.74 -3.13 -4.24
C PHE A 256 -9.25 -1.68 -4.28
N ALA A 257 -7.95 -1.48 -4.46
CA ALA A 257 -7.32 -0.17 -4.43
C ALA A 257 -6.19 -0.05 -5.47
N VAL A 258 -5.93 1.18 -5.88
CA VAL A 258 -4.84 1.54 -6.79
C VAL A 258 -4.21 2.85 -6.33
N ASN A 259 -2.92 2.97 -6.54
CA ASN A 259 -2.19 4.21 -6.33
C ASN A 259 -1.88 4.85 -7.70
N PHE A 260 -2.46 6.01 -7.97
CA PHE A 260 -2.19 6.79 -9.17
C PHE A 260 -0.90 7.59 -8.98
N ILE A 261 0.06 7.39 -9.87
CA ILE A 261 1.32 8.12 -9.87
C ILE A 261 1.49 8.87 -11.19
N HIS A 262 2.05 10.07 -11.12
CA HIS A 262 2.32 10.83 -12.35
C HIS A 262 3.40 10.14 -13.20
N THR A 263 3.27 10.23 -14.53
CA THR A 263 4.19 9.59 -15.50
C THR A 263 5.64 10.03 -15.31
N ASP A 264 5.86 11.27 -14.85
CA ASP A 264 7.20 11.79 -14.55
C ASP A 264 7.90 10.98 -13.42
N GLY A 265 7.12 10.29 -12.60
CA GLY A 265 7.65 9.46 -11.53
C GLY A 265 8.36 10.26 -10.44
N LEU A 266 9.34 9.60 -9.84
CA LEU A 266 10.19 10.17 -8.82
C LEU A 266 11.32 10.96 -9.49
N ARG A 267 11.59 12.18 -9.00
CA ARG A 267 12.66 13.06 -9.49
C ARG A 267 13.52 13.52 -8.34
N VAL A 268 14.82 13.54 -8.54
CA VAL A 268 15.78 14.12 -7.60
C VAL A 268 16.35 15.39 -8.19
N ARG A 269 16.28 16.47 -7.42
CA ARG A 269 16.87 17.76 -7.76
C ARG A 269 17.94 18.13 -6.76
N LYS A 270 19.05 18.62 -7.26
CA LYS A 270 20.13 19.18 -6.48
C LYS A 270 20.21 20.68 -6.68
N PHE A 271 20.39 21.45 -5.61
CA PHE A 271 20.60 22.88 -5.68
C PHE A 271 21.47 23.36 -4.49
N HIS A 272 22.24 24.40 -4.75
CA HIS A 272 23.14 25.00 -3.76
C HIS A 272 22.57 26.31 -3.23
N VAL A 273 22.62 26.51 -1.90
CA VAL A 273 22.23 27.75 -1.24
C VAL A 273 23.48 28.35 -0.58
N ALA A 274 24.06 29.34 -1.25
CA ALA A 274 25.32 29.95 -0.84
C ALA A 274 25.22 30.78 0.47
N GLN A 275 24.03 31.14 0.90
CA GLN A 275 23.77 31.99 2.06
C GLN A 275 23.55 31.21 3.36
N GLU A 276 23.52 29.88 3.30
CA GLU A 276 23.27 29.01 4.45
C GLU A 276 24.57 28.31 4.91
N GLY A 277 25.04 28.65 6.10
CA GLY A 277 26.23 28.08 6.70
C GLY A 277 27.56 28.60 6.11
N TYR A 278 28.67 28.03 6.59
CA TYR A 278 30.01 28.37 6.07
C TYR A 278 30.26 27.61 4.76
N GLY A 279 30.47 28.35 3.69
CA GLY A 279 30.71 27.76 2.35
C GLY A 279 29.44 27.32 1.60
N GLY A 280 28.23 27.62 2.14
CA GLY A 280 26.96 27.22 1.56
C GLY A 280 26.51 25.82 1.96
N THR A 281 25.29 25.47 1.60
CA THR A 281 24.69 24.16 1.84
C THR A 281 24.09 23.62 0.56
N ASP A 282 24.42 22.39 0.20
CA ASP A 282 23.78 21.67 -0.88
C ASP A 282 22.51 20.98 -0.39
N TYR A 283 21.45 21.03 -1.18
CA TYR A 283 20.20 20.35 -0.89
C TYR A 283 19.89 19.31 -1.96
N VAL A 284 19.50 18.15 -1.50
CA VAL A 284 18.93 17.09 -2.32
C VAL A 284 17.44 17.05 -2.06
N GLN A 285 16.63 17.37 -3.06
CA GLN A 285 15.17 17.36 -2.99
C GLN A 285 14.63 16.22 -3.83
N VAL A 286 13.83 15.37 -3.22
CA VAL A 286 13.12 14.29 -3.90
C VAL A 286 11.66 14.67 -4.05
N GLU A 287 11.17 14.62 -5.27
CA GLU A 287 9.79 14.98 -5.65
C GLU A 287 9.07 13.76 -6.20
N HIS A 288 7.81 13.59 -5.82
CA HIS A 288 6.92 12.59 -6.38
C HIS A 288 5.47 13.09 -6.31
N GLY A 289 4.58 12.41 -7.01
CA GLY A 289 3.14 12.66 -6.90
C GLY A 289 2.40 11.36 -6.83
N ASP A 290 1.50 11.23 -5.86
CA ASP A 290 0.67 10.04 -5.68
C ASP A 290 -0.73 10.39 -5.17
N ASP A 291 -1.70 9.53 -5.53
CA ASP A 291 -3.06 9.54 -5.01
C ASP A 291 -3.54 8.09 -4.87
N VAL A 292 -3.73 7.65 -3.64
CA VAL A 292 -4.19 6.29 -3.36
C VAL A 292 -5.71 6.27 -3.20
N GLN A 293 -6.39 5.45 -4.01
CA GLN A 293 -7.85 5.40 -4.07
C GLN A 293 -8.37 3.97 -3.92
N ALA A 294 -9.46 3.80 -3.14
CA ALA A 294 -10.26 2.59 -3.17
C ALA A 294 -11.17 2.61 -4.41
N ILE A 295 -11.05 1.60 -5.27
CA ILE A 295 -11.80 1.54 -6.53
C ILE A 295 -13.06 0.72 -6.38
N GLN A 296 -12.94 -0.49 -5.84
CA GLN A 296 -14.05 -1.41 -5.63
C GLN A 296 -14.06 -1.89 -4.18
N ASP A 297 -14.97 -1.37 -3.41
CA ASP A 297 -15.12 -1.63 -1.96
C ASP A 297 -15.51 -3.07 -1.62
N ASP A 298 -16.04 -3.82 -2.60
CA ASP A 298 -16.42 -5.23 -2.48
C ASP A 298 -15.28 -6.21 -2.79
N MET A 299 -14.15 -5.74 -3.37
CA MET A 299 -12.97 -6.56 -3.71
C MET A 299 -11.96 -6.70 -2.56
N GLY A 300 -12.33 -6.30 -1.38
CA GLY A 300 -11.55 -6.47 -0.15
C GLY A 300 -12.46 -6.77 1.02
N ALA A 301 -11.88 -7.28 2.10
CA ALA A 301 -12.55 -7.48 3.36
C ALA A 301 -11.64 -7.13 4.53
N ILE A 302 -12.23 -6.69 5.62
CA ILE A 302 -11.52 -6.25 6.81
C ILE A 302 -12.10 -6.94 8.04
N VAL A 303 -11.20 -7.42 8.90
CA VAL A 303 -11.54 -7.90 10.24
C VAL A 303 -10.97 -6.93 11.27
N THR A 304 -11.80 -6.39 12.11
CA THR A 304 -11.44 -5.42 13.15
C THR A 304 -11.67 -5.96 14.55
N GLY A 305 -10.97 -5.41 15.55
CA GLY A 305 -11.08 -5.87 16.95
C GLY A 305 -10.35 -7.19 17.23
N VAL A 306 -9.32 -7.46 16.48
CA VAL A 306 -8.56 -8.72 16.50
C VAL A 306 -7.42 -8.70 17.50
#